data_c1403a1ea7686b4605d302be7925542e
#
_entry.id   c1403a1ea7686b4605d302be7925542e
#
_cell.length_a   1.000
_cell.length_b   1.000
_cell.length_c   1.000
_cell.angle_alpha   90.00
_cell.angle_beta   90.00
_cell.angle_gamma   90.00
#
_symmetry.space_group_name_H-M   'P 1'
#
loop_
_entity.id
_entity.type
_entity.pdbx_description
1 polymer ?
#
loop_
_entity_poly.entity_id
_entity_poly.type
_entity_poly.pdbx_seq_one_letter_code
_entity_poly.pdbx_strand_id
1 'polypeptide(L)'
;MNLSRLKNSYLTHIKIHIESQNPDSKLIRDFADRWFAYYKQGPFLNKNNRERWFNGLHADKLSDEERNALLQMHFISKDALLAIKKQSKTKLIKDHSIPIKKISEILLQQKGNPLEKNIEQLLLKFYSLGVITFEEDLKLNQIKLKSRMPEDWDGDAVFARYDKAGIKKAKL
;
A
#
# COMPACT_ATOMS: atom_id res chain seq x y z
N MET A 1 -2.58 -17.40 -18.29
CA MET A 1 -1.98 -17.53 -16.93
C MET A 1 -3.08 -17.34 -15.90
N ASN A 2 -3.21 -18.24 -14.90
CA ASN A 2 -4.27 -18.15 -13.89
C ASN A 2 -3.84 -17.15 -12.79
N LEU A 3 -4.43 -15.95 -12.79
CA LEU A 3 -4.09 -14.85 -11.86
C LEU A 3 -4.37 -15.21 -10.40
N SER A 4 -5.40 -16.04 -10.14
CA SER A 4 -5.69 -16.53 -8.79
C SER A 4 -4.55 -17.41 -8.25
N ARG A 5 -3.98 -18.27 -9.10
CA ARG A 5 -2.83 -19.11 -8.72
C ARG A 5 -1.59 -18.27 -8.39
N LEU A 6 -1.33 -17.20 -9.15
CA LEU A 6 -0.25 -16.28 -8.85
C LEU A 6 -0.48 -15.53 -7.55
N LYS A 7 -1.68 -15.01 -7.34
CA LYS A 7 -2.03 -14.35 -6.07
C LYS A 7 -1.71 -15.27 -4.88
N ASN A 8 -2.14 -16.52 -4.95
CA ASN A 8 -1.90 -17.49 -3.86
C ASN A 8 -0.40 -17.83 -3.70
N SER A 9 0.38 -17.90 -4.78
CA SER A 9 1.81 -18.16 -4.68
C SER A 9 2.55 -17.08 -3.87
N TYR A 10 2.10 -15.83 -3.92
CA TYR A 10 2.69 -14.77 -3.11
C TYR A 10 2.39 -14.91 -1.62
N LEU A 11 1.21 -15.44 -1.25
CA LEU A 11 0.90 -15.79 0.15
C LEU A 11 1.82 -16.91 0.65
N THR A 12 2.05 -17.93 -0.17
CA THR A 12 3.01 -19.01 0.13
C THR A 12 4.42 -18.46 0.34
N HIS A 13 4.88 -17.53 -0.51
CA HIS A 13 6.19 -16.90 -0.34
C HIS A 13 6.29 -16.08 0.94
N ILE A 14 5.25 -15.31 1.27
CA ILE A 14 5.20 -14.56 2.55
C ILE A 14 5.28 -15.54 3.72
N LYS A 15 4.53 -16.65 3.69
CA LYS A 15 4.56 -17.70 4.70
C LYS A 15 5.97 -18.25 4.89
N ILE A 16 6.65 -18.66 3.82
CA ILE A 16 8.02 -19.18 3.85
C ILE A 16 8.96 -18.16 4.52
N HIS A 17 8.81 -16.87 4.23
CA HIS A 17 9.63 -15.84 4.88
C HIS A 17 9.32 -15.67 6.37
N ILE A 18 8.06 -15.78 6.79
CA ILE A 18 7.67 -15.72 8.21
C ILE A 18 8.28 -16.91 8.98
N GLU A 19 8.35 -18.07 8.36
CA GLU A 19 8.87 -19.31 8.95
C GLU A 19 10.42 -19.37 8.91
N SER A 20 11.07 -18.53 8.13
CA SER A 20 12.53 -18.52 8.01
C SER A 20 13.21 -18.04 9.30
N GLN A 21 14.46 -18.46 9.52
CA GLN A 21 15.27 -18.00 10.66
C GLN A 21 15.66 -16.52 10.52
N ASN A 22 15.80 -16.02 9.28
CA ASN A 22 16.16 -14.64 8.96
C ASN A 22 15.11 -14.02 8.03
N PRO A 23 13.96 -13.58 8.55
CA PRO A 23 12.92 -13.01 7.72
C PRO A 23 13.34 -11.66 7.13
N ASP A 24 13.24 -11.53 5.81
CA ASP A 24 13.52 -10.28 5.10
C ASP A 24 12.23 -9.46 4.93
N SER A 25 12.13 -8.37 5.69
CA SER A 25 10.98 -7.46 5.62
C SER A 25 10.81 -6.79 4.24
N LYS A 26 11.89 -6.66 3.46
CA LYS A 26 11.82 -6.11 2.10
C LYS A 26 11.15 -7.11 1.15
N LEU A 27 11.51 -8.38 1.24
CA LEU A 27 10.86 -9.43 0.45
C LEU A 27 9.40 -9.62 0.86
N ILE A 28 9.07 -9.59 2.15
CA ILE A 28 7.68 -9.60 2.62
C ILE A 28 6.89 -8.44 1.99
N ARG A 29 7.47 -7.23 1.93
CA ARG A 29 6.85 -6.09 1.27
C ARG A 29 6.62 -6.36 -0.22
N ASP A 30 7.67 -6.80 -0.92
CA ASP A 30 7.60 -7.00 -2.37
C ASP A 30 6.56 -8.06 -2.74
N PHE A 31 6.42 -9.12 -1.94
CA PHE A 31 5.37 -10.12 -2.12
C PHE A 31 3.97 -9.61 -1.75
N ALA A 32 3.84 -8.80 -0.71
CA ALA A 32 2.57 -8.18 -0.34
C ALA A 32 2.09 -7.19 -1.42
N ASP A 33 2.99 -6.40 -1.98
CA ASP A 33 2.70 -5.49 -3.11
C ASP A 33 2.21 -6.29 -4.34
N ARG A 34 2.87 -7.40 -4.67
CA ARG A 34 2.47 -8.28 -5.78
C ARG A 34 1.14 -8.96 -5.51
N TRP A 35 0.95 -9.52 -4.31
CA TRP A 35 -0.32 -10.08 -3.90
C TRP A 35 -1.46 -9.06 -4.08
N PHE A 36 -1.26 -7.84 -3.64
CA PHE A 36 -2.26 -6.77 -3.79
C PHE A 36 -2.60 -6.50 -5.26
N ALA A 37 -1.60 -6.40 -6.13
CA ALA A 37 -1.82 -6.16 -7.55
C ALA A 37 -2.66 -7.27 -8.20
N TYR A 38 -2.37 -8.54 -7.89
CA TYR A 38 -3.14 -9.67 -8.39
C TYR A 38 -4.49 -9.87 -7.69
N TYR A 39 -4.60 -9.46 -6.42
CA TYR A 39 -5.88 -9.45 -5.70
C TYR A 39 -6.84 -8.42 -6.30
N LYS A 40 -6.39 -7.21 -6.58
CA LYS A 40 -7.18 -6.13 -7.18
C LYS A 40 -7.30 -6.25 -8.69
N GLN A 41 -6.35 -6.89 -9.36
CA GLN A 41 -6.30 -7.06 -10.83
C GLN A 41 -6.55 -5.76 -11.62
N GLY A 42 -6.95 -5.87 -12.88
CA GLY A 42 -7.37 -4.72 -13.68
C GLY A 42 -6.42 -3.53 -13.60
N PRO A 43 -6.78 -2.46 -12.87
CA PRO A 43 -6.00 -1.21 -12.84
C PRO A 43 -4.56 -1.37 -12.36
N PHE A 44 -4.26 -2.41 -11.58
CA PHE A 44 -2.93 -2.64 -11.01
C PHE A 44 -2.05 -3.58 -11.84
N LEU A 45 -2.58 -4.11 -12.95
CA LEU A 45 -1.84 -4.92 -13.91
C LEU A 45 -1.80 -4.22 -15.27
N ASN A 46 -0.66 -4.35 -15.97
CA ASN A 46 -0.56 -3.91 -17.35
C ASN A 46 -1.17 -4.96 -18.32
N LYS A 47 -1.19 -4.66 -19.64
CA LYS A 47 -1.70 -5.57 -20.67
C LYS A 47 -1.06 -6.96 -20.71
N ASN A 48 0.12 -7.12 -20.11
CA ASN A 48 0.85 -8.38 -20.01
C ASN A 48 0.66 -9.06 -18.65
N ASN A 49 -0.31 -8.63 -17.83
CA ASN A 49 -0.56 -9.09 -16.47
C ASN A 49 0.66 -8.96 -15.55
N ARG A 50 1.46 -7.90 -15.73
CA ARG A 50 2.56 -7.53 -14.84
C ARG A 50 2.14 -6.37 -13.95
N GLU A 51 2.69 -6.32 -12.74
CA GLU A 51 2.38 -5.29 -11.76
C GLU A 51 2.73 -3.90 -12.28
N ARG A 52 1.85 -2.94 -12.02
CA ARG A 52 2.09 -1.51 -12.21
C ARG A 52 2.44 -0.88 -10.88
N TRP A 53 3.56 -0.17 -10.86
CA TRP A 53 3.96 0.58 -9.68
C TRP A 53 4.10 2.05 -10.02
N PHE A 54 3.43 2.86 -9.25
CA PHE A 54 3.34 4.29 -9.44
C PHE A 54 4.28 4.98 -8.46
N ASN A 55 5.52 5.22 -8.86
CA ASN A 55 6.48 5.96 -8.04
C ASN A 55 6.79 7.30 -8.68
N GLY A 56 6.59 8.38 -7.91
CA GLY A 56 7.00 9.72 -8.30
C GLY A 56 6.27 10.29 -9.52
N LEU A 57 5.01 9.97 -9.72
CA LEU A 57 4.20 10.48 -10.82
C LEU A 57 3.79 11.93 -10.58
N HIS A 58 3.80 12.72 -11.66
CA HIS A 58 3.19 14.05 -11.68
C HIS A 58 1.75 13.93 -12.20
N ALA A 59 0.82 14.64 -11.57
CA ALA A 59 -0.61 14.52 -11.88
C ALA A 59 -0.96 14.95 -13.32
N ASP A 60 -0.18 15.87 -13.92
CA ASP A 60 -0.30 16.30 -15.32
C ASP A 60 0.22 15.27 -16.35
N LYS A 61 0.97 14.27 -15.90
CA LYS A 61 1.58 13.25 -16.76
C LYS A 61 0.92 11.87 -16.67
N LEU A 62 -0.16 11.77 -15.92
CA LEU A 62 -0.87 10.51 -15.77
C LEU A 62 -1.61 10.13 -17.05
N SER A 63 -1.43 8.90 -17.52
CA SER A 63 -2.34 8.28 -18.47
C SER A 63 -3.71 8.05 -17.84
N ASP A 64 -4.75 7.85 -18.67
CA ASP A 64 -6.08 7.54 -18.14
C ASP A 64 -6.10 6.24 -17.35
N GLU A 65 -5.31 5.25 -17.77
CA GLU A 65 -5.18 3.98 -17.04
C GLU A 65 -4.52 4.17 -15.66
N GLU A 66 -3.48 4.99 -15.57
CA GLU A 66 -2.82 5.31 -14.30
C GLU A 66 -3.75 6.11 -13.39
N ARG A 67 -4.47 7.08 -13.93
CA ARG A 67 -5.48 7.85 -13.21
C ARG A 67 -6.56 6.94 -12.62
N ASN A 68 -7.11 6.03 -13.43
CA ASN A 68 -8.10 5.07 -12.97
C ASN A 68 -7.56 4.14 -11.89
N ALA A 69 -6.30 3.68 -12.00
CA ALA A 69 -5.66 2.87 -10.97
C ALA A 69 -5.50 3.64 -9.66
N LEU A 70 -5.04 4.89 -9.71
CA LEU A 70 -4.88 5.74 -8.53
C LEU A 70 -6.23 6.01 -7.84
N LEU A 71 -7.31 6.23 -8.60
CA LEU A 71 -8.65 6.46 -8.05
C LEU A 71 -9.23 5.22 -7.35
N GLN A 72 -8.67 4.03 -7.55
CA GLN A 72 -9.08 2.79 -6.88
C GLN A 72 -8.21 2.43 -5.66
N MET A 73 -7.28 3.28 -5.24
CA MET A 73 -6.55 3.10 -4.00
C MET A 73 -7.48 3.23 -2.78
N HIS A 74 -7.11 2.59 -1.67
CA HIS A 74 -7.92 2.60 -0.44
C HIS A 74 -8.10 3.99 0.15
N PHE A 75 -7.13 4.87 -0.10
CA PHE A 75 -7.10 6.25 0.35
C PHE A 75 -6.62 7.16 -0.78
N ILE A 76 -7.33 8.24 -1.00
CA ILE A 76 -6.86 9.35 -1.83
C ILE A 76 -7.04 10.60 -1.00
N SER A 77 -5.97 11.39 -0.81
CA SER A 77 -6.10 12.66 -0.11
C SER A 77 -6.90 13.66 -0.95
N LYS A 78 -7.51 14.64 -0.27
CA LYS A 78 -8.25 15.71 -0.97
C LYS A 78 -7.34 16.47 -1.93
N ASP A 79 -6.10 16.75 -1.52
CA ASP A 79 -5.14 17.51 -2.33
C ASP A 79 -4.65 16.67 -3.51
N ALA A 80 -4.41 15.37 -3.34
CA ALA A 80 -4.07 14.47 -4.44
C ALA A 80 -5.21 14.35 -5.45
N LEU A 81 -6.46 14.18 -5.00
CA LEU A 81 -7.62 14.14 -5.91
C LEU A 81 -7.78 15.44 -6.68
N LEU A 82 -7.61 16.58 -6.01
CA LEU A 82 -7.67 17.89 -6.67
C LEU A 82 -6.58 18.04 -7.73
N ALA A 83 -5.36 17.62 -7.40
CA ALA A 83 -4.23 17.62 -8.33
C ALA A 83 -4.50 16.77 -9.58
N ILE A 84 -5.04 15.55 -9.38
CA ILE A 84 -5.41 14.64 -10.47
C ILE A 84 -6.51 15.27 -11.36
N LYS A 85 -7.57 15.82 -10.75
CA LYS A 85 -8.66 16.46 -11.50
C LYS A 85 -8.23 17.68 -12.30
N LYS A 86 -7.33 18.50 -11.74
CA LYS A 86 -6.81 19.71 -12.38
C LYS A 86 -5.61 19.43 -13.31
N GLN A 87 -5.13 18.20 -13.39
CA GLN A 87 -3.93 17.83 -14.13
C GLN A 87 -2.75 18.79 -13.81
N SER A 88 -2.55 19.06 -12.53
CA SER A 88 -1.50 19.98 -12.08
C SER A 88 -0.12 19.30 -12.07
N LYS A 89 0.96 20.10 -12.03
CA LYS A 89 2.34 19.60 -11.92
C LYS A 89 2.67 18.99 -10.53
N THR A 90 1.67 18.81 -9.67
CA THR A 90 1.84 18.25 -8.34
C THR A 90 2.38 16.81 -8.43
N LYS A 91 3.46 16.55 -7.69
CA LYS A 91 4.01 15.20 -7.56
C LYS A 91 3.16 14.38 -6.60
N LEU A 92 2.76 13.20 -7.04
CA LEU A 92 1.99 12.24 -6.27
C LEU A 92 2.89 11.14 -5.71
N ILE A 93 2.56 10.69 -4.52
CA ILE A 93 3.24 9.61 -3.81
C ILE A 93 2.24 8.49 -3.56
N LYS A 94 2.60 7.26 -3.98
CA LYS A 94 1.95 6.05 -3.48
C LYS A 94 2.55 5.75 -2.11
N ASP A 95 1.71 5.68 -1.10
CA ASP A 95 2.14 5.42 0.27
C ASP A 95 1.32 4.30 0.92
N HIS A 96 1.94 3.53 1.81
CA HIS A 96 1.23 2.55 2.61
C HIS A 96 0.64 3.25 3.83
N SER A 97 -0.67 3.19 4.02
CA SER A 97 -1.34 3.83 5.16
C SER A 97 -0.79 3.35 6.51
N ILE A 98 -0.48 2.06 6.61
CA ILE A 98 0.34 1.49 7.67
C ILE A 98 1.74 1.23 7.08
N PRO A 99 2.83 1.74 7.67
CA PRO A 99 4.16 1.52 7.14
C PRO A 99 4.46 0.03 6.96
N ILE A 100 5.06 -0.35 5.85
CA ILE A 100 5.30 -1.76 5.52
C ILE A 100 6.13 -2.48 6.57
N LYS A 101 7.04 -1.77 7.24
CA LYS A 101 7.79 -2.31 8.38
C LYS A 101 6.84 -2.80 9.47
N LYS A 102 5.79 -2.01 9.79
CA LYS A 102 4.79 -2.38 10.79
C LYS A 102 3.94 -3.58 10.36
N ILE A 103 3.56 -3.62 9.09
CA ILE A 103 2.85 -4.77 8.50
C ILE A 103 3.73 -6.03 8.61
N SER A 104 5.02 -5.92 8.27
CA SER A 104 5.96 -7.03 8.40
C SER A 104 6.10 -7.50 9.85
N GLU A 105 6.15 -6.60 10.83
CA GLU A 105 6.17 -6.93 12.26
C GLU A 105 4.90 -7.72 12.67
N ILE A 106 3.73 -7.27 12.22
CA ILE A 106 2.45 -7.94 12.50
C ILE A 106 2.43 -9.36 11.88
N LEU A 107 2.90 -9.51 10.65
CA LEU A 107 2.99 -10.80 9.98
C LEU A 107 3.99 -11.73 10.69
N LEU A 108 5.13 -11.21 11.13
CA LEU A 108 6.14 -11.99 11.84
C LEU A 108 5.69 -12.48 13.23
N GLN A 109 4.68 -11.84 13.83
CA GLN A 109 4.06 -12.35 15.07
C GLN A 109 3.29 -13.67 14.86
N GLN A 110 2.99 -14.04 13.60
CA GLN A 110 2.33 -15.30 13.26
C GLN A 110 3.29 -16.51 13.22
N LYS A 111 4.47 -16.44 13.83
CA LYS A 111 5.42 -17.55 13.91
C LYS A 111 4.76 -18.80 14.48
N GLY A 112 5.15 -19.96 13.99
CA GLY A 112 4.64 -21.24 14.45
C GLY A 112 3.62 -21.91 13.53
N ASN A 113 3.82 -21.77 12.21
CA ASN A 113 3.00 -22.34 11.13
C ASN A 113 1.73 -21.55 10.80
N PRO A 114 1.88 -20.29 10.34
CA PRO A 114 0.72 -19.51 9.90
C PRO A 114 0.05 -20.17 8.69
N LEU A 115 -1.26 -20.25 8.72
CA LEU A 115 -2.02 -20.62 7.52
C LEU A 115 -2.02 -19.44 6.54
N GLU A 116 -1.91 -19.72 5.24
CA GLU A 116 -1.98 -18.68 4.18
C GLU A 116 -3.26 -17.85 4.29
N LYS A 117 -4.37 -18.46 4.71
CA LYS A 117 -5.64 -17.77 4.99
C LYS A 117 -5.49 -16.70 6.08
N ASN A 118 -4.71 -16.96 7.13
CA ASN A 118 -4.48 -15.98 8.21
C ASN A 118 -3.62 -14.82 7.71
N ILE A 119 -2.60 -15.11 6.88
CA ILE A 119 -1.76 -14.09 6.23
C ILE A 119 -2.63 -13.21 5.32
N GLU A 120 -3.50 -13.80 4.50
CA GLU A 120 -4.41 -13.07 3.63
C GLU A 120 -5.36 -12.17 4.44
N GLN A 121 -5.93 -12.66 5.54
CA GLN A 121 -6.79 -11.86 6.43
C GLN A 121 -6.05 -10.66 7.03
N LEU A 122 -4.80 -10.83 7.46
CA LEU A 122 -3.97 -9.74 7.97
C LEU A 122 -3.64 -8.72 6.86
N LEU A 123 -3.33 -9.18 5.66
CA LEU A 123 -3.13 -8.29 4.52
C LEU A 123 -4.42 -7.54 4.15
N LEU A 124 -5.57 -8.19 4.13
CA LEU A 124 -6.86 -7.54 3.89
C LEU A 124 -7.17 -6.46 4.94
N LYS A 125 -6.78 -6.69 6.19
CA LYS A 125 -6.99 -5.74 7.29
C LYS A 125 -6.01 -4.56 7.25
N PHE A 126 -4.74 -4.81 7.06
CA PHE A 126 -3.68 -3.83 7.30
C PHE A 126 -2.99 -3.31 6.05
N TYR A 127 -2.97 -4.07 4.96
CA TYR A 127 -2.35 -3.63 3.72
C TYR A 127 -3.28 -2.65 3.00
N SER A 128 -2.98 -1.39 3.12
CA SER A 128 -3.76 -0.31 2.52
C SER A 128 -2.84 0.66 1.82
N LEU A 129 -3.08 0.86 0.53
CA LEU A 129 -2.37 1.84 -0.28
C LEU A 129 -3.17 3.13 -0.40
N GLY A 130 -2.47 4.24 -0.28
CA GLY A 130 -2.98 5.58 -0.47
C GLY A 130 -2.23 6.35 -1.55
N VAL A 131 -2.88 7.38 -2.06
CA VAL A 131 -2.28 8.41 -2.91
C VAL A 131 -2.36 9.73 -2.16
N ILE A 132 -1.20 10.30 -1.91
CA ILE A 132 -1.02 11.60 -1.26
C ILE A 132 -0.13 12.48 -2.14
N THR A 133 -0.09 13.78 -1.88
CA THR A 133 0.87 14.67 -2.53
C THR A 133 2.25 14.58 -1.89
N PHE A 134 3.27 15.03 -2.59
CA PHE A 134 4.63 15.12 -2.04
C PHE A 134 4.68 16.04 -0.79
N GLU A 135 3.92 17.13 -0.79
CA GLU A 135 3.81 18.05 0.34
C GLU A 135 3.19 17.36 1.57
N GLU A 136 2.22 16.47 1.37
CA GLU A 136 1.63 15.66 2.45
C GLU A 136 2.63 14.61 2.97
N ASP A 137 3.44 13.99 2.09
CA ASP A 137 4.54 13.09 2.51
C ASP A 137 5.59 13.85 3.34
N LEU A 138 5.91 15.10 2.99
CA LEU A 138 6.77 15.95 3.81
C LEU A 138 6.18 16.24 5.19
N LYS A 139 4.87 16.47 5.31
CA LYS A 139 4.20 16.63 6.62
C LYS A 139 4.36 15.37 7.47
N LEU A 140 4.14 14.18 6.89
CA LEU A 140 4.36 12.91 7.61
C LEU A 140 5.82 12.79 8.10
N ASN A 141 6.78 13.21 7.28
CA ASN A 141 8.19 13.19 7.67
C ASN A 141 8.51 14.16 8.81
N GLN A 142 7.98 15.38 8.76
CA GLN A 142 8.16 16.41 9.79
C GLN A 142 7.69 15.95 11.18
N ILE A 143 6.55 15.25 11.24
CA ILE A 143 6.02 14.70 12.50
C ILE A 143 6.52 13.27 12.79
N LYS A 144 7.55 12.81 12.06
CA LYS A 144 8.21 11.50 12.22
C LYS A 144 7.27 10.29 12.02
N LEU A 145 6.20 10.45 11.26
CA LEU A 145 5.23 9.38 10.95
C LEU A 145 5.40 8.77 9.55
N LYS A 146 6.47 9.13 8.81
CA LYS A 146 6.72 8.56 7.47
C LYS A 146 6.91 7.03 7.50
N SER A 147 7.57 6.51 8.54
CA SER A 147 7.93 5.08 8.65
C SER A 147 7.43 4.40 9.92
N ARG A 148 6.56 5.06 10.69
CA ARG A 148 5.99 4.52 11.94
C ARG A 148 4.54 4.94 12.11
N MET A 149 3.80 4.22 12.94
CA MET A 149 2.48 4.62 13.41
C MET A 149 2.60 5.62 14.55
N PRO A 150 1.55 6.42 14.84
CA PRO A 150 1.49 7.23 16.04
C PRO A 150 1.71 6.40 17.31
N GLU A 151 2.27 7.00 18.37
CA GLU A 151 2.53 6.30 19.63
C GLU A 151 1.24 5.84 20.32
N ASP A 152 0.15 6.60 20.14
CA ASP A 152 -1.21 6.33 20.61
C ASP A 152 -2.04 5.44 19.67
N TRP A 153 -1.39 4.76 18.69
CA TRP A 153 -2.11 3.91 17.74
C TRP A 153 -2.71 2.67 18.43
N ASP A 154 -4.01 2.49 18.28
CA ASP A 154 -4.82 1.42 18.87
C ASP A 154 -4.59 0.01 18.26
N GLY A 155 -3.80 -0.08 17.19
CA GLY A 155 -3.58 -1.32 16.44
C GLY A 155 -4.61 -1.59 15.34
N ASP A 156 -5.65 -0.78 15.18
CA ASP A 156 -6.74 -0.99 14.22
C ASP A 156 -6.92 0.16 13.22
N ALA A 157 -6.77 1.40 13.63
CA ALA A 157 -7.00 2.58 12.79
C ALA A 157 -5.97 2.66 11.64
N VAL A 158 -6.38 2.18 10.45
CA VAL A 158 -5.49 2.05 9.28
C VAL A 158 -4.97 3.41 8.79
N PHE A 159 -5.71 4.50 8.98
CA PHE A 159 -5.34 5.84 8.51
C PHE A 159 -4.83 6.77 9.61
N ALA A 160 -4.55 6.25 10.81
CA ALA A 160 -4.14 7.04 11.98
C ALA A 160 -2.98 8.02 11.70
N ARG A 161 -1.98 7.64 10.85
CA ARG A 161 -0.89 8.56 10.48
C ARG A 161 -1.39 9.75 9.68
N TYR A 162 -2.32 9.52 8.75
CA TYR A 162 -2.88 10.59 7.92
C TYR A 162 -3.75 11.53 8.76
N ASP A 163 -4.56 10.96 9.65
CA ASP A 163 -5.39 11.76 10.57
C ASP A 163 -4.52 12.63 11.47
N LYS A 164 -3.45 12.07 12.06
CA LYS A 164 -2.50 12.80 12.89
C LYS A 164 -1.76 13.92 12.12
N ALA A 165 -1.50 13.71 10.83
CA ALA A 165 -0.88 14.71 9.94
C ALA A 165 -1.89 15.72 9.36
N GLY A 166 -3.18 15.59 9.67
CA GLY A 166 -4.25 16.43 9.11
C GLY A 166 -4.51 16.17 7.61
N ILE A 167 -4.09 15.02 7.08
CA ILE A 167 -4.30 14.61 5.69
C ILE A 167 -5.70 14.03 5.56
N LYS A 168 -6.57 14.72 4.86
CA LYS A 168 -7.99 14.35 4.79
C LYS A 168 -8.28 13.47 3.57
N LYS A 169 -9.02 12.38 3.79
CA LYS A 169 -9.53 11.53 2.71
C LYS A 169 -10.50 12.30 1.82
N ALA A 170 -10.36 12.14 0.51
CA ALA A 170 -11.33 12.63 -0.45
C ALA A 170 -12.63 11.82 -0.38
N LYS A 171 -13.75 12.47 -0.69
CA LYS A 171 -15.01 11.81 -1.04
C LYS A 171 -15.00 11.62 -2.57
N LEU A 172 -15.02 10.39 -3.04
CA LEU A 172 -15.14 10.04 -4.45
C LEU A 172 -16.59 10.09 -4.90
#